data_f1d1ae10bd5f8eb16a280e6f38ee0354
#
_entry.id   f1d1ae10bd5f8eb16a280e6f38ee0354
#
_cell.length_a   1.000
_cell.length_b   1.000
_cell.length_c   1.000
_cell.angle_alpha   90.00
_cell.angle_beta   90.00
_cell.angle_gamma   90.00
#
_symmetry.space_group_name_H-M   'P 1'
#
loop_
_entity.id
_entity.type
_entity.pdbx_description
1 polymer ?
#
loop_
_entity_poly.entity_id
_entity_poly.type
_entity_poly.pdbx_seq_one_letter_code
_entity_poly.pdbx_strand_id
1 'polypeptide(L)'
;MADDEAFFYKLAELTTAEPVSEPEIDAVLDFTRVVAHTQERRYAPVASYALGLALGGADPGQRVEAIRRAIAAVQAMRTETT
;
A
#
# COMPACT_ATOMS: atom_id res chain seq x y z
N MET A 1 -14.33 -8.30 14.13
CA MET A 1 -13.25 -7.55 13.48
C MET A 1 -11.96 -8.35 13.47
N ALA A 2 -11.28 -8.41 12.36
CA ALA A 2 -10.00 -9.09 12.29
C ALA A 2 -8.95 -8.35 13.11
N ASP A 3 -7.93 -9.07 13.60
CA ASP A 3 -6.86 -8.46 14.40
C ASP A 3 -6.14 -7.35 13.62
N ASP A 4 -5.96 -7.54 12.31
CA ASP A 4 -5.34 -6.55 11.45
C ASP A 4 -6.11 -5.23 11.46
N GLU A 5 -7.43 -5.32 11.29
CA GLU A 5 -8.27 -4.14 11.28
C GLU A 5 -8.25 -3.42 12.64
N ALA A 6 -8.26 -4.19 13.72
CA ALA A 6 -8.23 -3.59 15.06
C ALA A 6 -6.95 -2.78 15.26
N PHE A 7 -5.81 -3.33 14.81
CA PHE A 7 -4.54 -2.63 14.90
C PHE A 7 -4.55 -1.34 14.09
N PHE A 8 -5.02 -1.40 12.84
CA PHE A 8 -4.99 -0.21 11.97
C PHE A 8 -6.01 0.85 12.41
N TYR A 9 -7.10 0.43 13.04
CA TYR A 9 -8.04 1.36 13.62
C TYR A 9 -7.38 2.13 14.76
N LYS A 10 -6.66 1.42 15.62
CA LYS A 10 -5.96 2.04 16.74
C LYS A 10 -4.85 2.97 16.24
N LEU A 11 -4.14 2.54 15.23
CA LEU A 11 -3.09 3.37 14.63
C LEU A 11 -3.66 4.67 14.07
N ALA A 12 -4.82 4.59 13.42
CA ALA A 12 -5.49 5.78 12.88
C ALA A 12 -5.84 6.76 13.99
N GLU A 13 -6.34 6.26 15.13
CA GLU A 13 -6.62 7.12 16.28
C GLU A 13 -5.37 7.84 16.78
N LEU A 14 -4.26 7.10 16.87
CA LEU A 14 -3.01 7.65 17.40
C LEU A 14 -2.38 8.66 16.46
N THR A 15 -2.62 8.55 15.18
CA THR A 15 -2.02 9.43 14.17
C THR A 15 -3.01 10.45 13.63
N THR A 16 -4.23 10.47 14.14
CA THR A 16 -5.32 11.34 13.67
C THR A 16 -5.60 11.18 12.17
N ALA A 17 -5.38 9.97 11.66
CA ALA A 17 -5.63 9.65 10.26
C ALA A 17 -6.94 8.88 10.11
N GLU A 18 -7.36 8.65 8.89
CA GLU A 18 -8.49 7.79 8.60
C GLU A 18 -8.12 6.32 8.80
N PRO A 19 -9.04 5.49 9.29
CA PRO A 19 -8.78 4.04 9.36
C PRO A 19 -8.59 3.47 7.96
N VAL A 20 -7.72 2.47 7.86
CA VAL A 20 -7.48 1.76 6.60
C VAL A 20 -8.51 0.64 6.48
N SER A 21 -9.21 0.57 5.35
CA SER A 21 -10.21 -0.48 5.12
C SER A 21 -9.55 -1.81 4.79
N GLU A 22 -10.29 -2.90 4.93
CA GLU A 22 -9.77 -4.23 4.65
C GLU A 22 -9.30 -4.38 3.19
N PRO A 23 -10.05 -3.91 2.18
CA PRO A 23 -9.56 -3.96 0.80
C PRO A 23 -8.26 -3.16 0.59
N GLU A 24 -8.10 -2.04 1.32
CA GLU A 24 -6.86 -1.27 1.24
C GLU A 24 -5.70 -2.05 1.85
N ILE A 25 -5.94 -2.71 2.99
CA ILE A 25 -4.91 -3.52 3.65
C ILE A 25 -4.41 -4.59 2.69
N ASP A 26 -5.33 -5.32 2.06
CA ASP A 26 -4.98 -6.39 1.12
C ASP A 26 -4.17 -5.84 -0.06
N ALA A 27 -4.59 -4.71 -0.60
CA ALA A 27 -3.91 -4.10 -1.73
C ALA A 27 -2.49 -3.64 -1.36
N VAL A 28 -2.33 -3.02 -0.19
CA VAL A 28 -1.02 -2.57 0.28
C VAL A 28 -0.10 -3.75 0.54
N LEU A 29 -0.61 -4.83 1.14
CA LEU A 29 0.21 -6.01 1.38
C LEU A 29 0.67 -6.64 0.07
N ASP A 30 -0.18 -6.67 -0.94
CA ASP A 30 0.20 -7.16 -2.27
C ASP A 30 1.26 -6.25 -2.88
N PHE A 31 1.10 -4.94 -2.74
CA PHE A 31 2.06 -3.96 -3.25
C PHE A 31 3.44 -4.16 -2.61
N THR A 32 3.48 -4.29 -1.27
CA THR A 32 4.77 -4.47 -0.57
C THR A 32 5.43 -5.77 -0.98
N ARG A 33 4.65 -6.83 -1.17
CA ARG A 33 5.19 -8.12 -1.61
C ARG A 33 5.83 -8.00 -3.00
N VAL A 34 5.15 -7.33 -3.92
CA VAL A 34 5.65 -7.15 -5.27
C VAL A 34 6.93 -6.32 -5.26
N VAL A 35 6.97 -5.23 -4.49
CA VAL A 35 8.17 -4.41 -4.38
C VAL A 35 9.34 -5.23 -3.83
N ALA A 36 9.11 -5.98 -2.76
CA ALA A 36 10.16 -6.76 -2.12
C ALA A 36 10.72 -7.83 -3.07
N HIS A 37 9.87 -8.44 -3.88
CA HIS A 37 10.25 -9.54 -4.76
C HIS A 37 10.83 -9.09 -6.10
N THR A 38 10.40 -7.94 -6.61
CA THR A 38 10.87 -7.45 -7.90
C THR A 38 12.04 -6.47 -7.77
N GLN A 39 12.19 -5.84 -6.62
CA GLN A 39 13.25 -4.87 -6.36
C GLN A 39 14.08 -5.38 -5.19
N GLU A 40 14.06 -4.67 -4.06
CA GLU A 40 14.76 -5.11 -2.85
C GLU A 40 13.78 -5.11 -1.69
N ARG A 41 13.96 -6.06 -0.78
CA ARG A 41 13.07 -6.19 0.37
C ARG A 41 13.00 -4.89 1.19
N ARG A 42 14.12 -4.23 1.39
CA ARG A 42 14.17 -3.00 2.19
C ARG A 42 13.44 -1.84 1.54
N TYR A 43 13.15 -1.93 0.24
CA TYR A 43 12.41 -0.88 -0.45
C TYR A 43 10.91 -0.91 -0.13
N ALA A 44 10.39 -2.04 0.30
CA ALA A 44 8.97 -2.20 0.51
C ALA A 44 8.37 -1.18 1.49
N PRO A 45 8.93 -1.00 2.71
CA PRO A 45 8.35 -0.01 3.62
C PRO A 45 8.48 1.42 3.10
N VAL A 46 9.58 1.75 2.43
CA VAL A 46 9.76 3.10 1.89
C VAL A 46 8.80 3.34 0.73
N ALA A 47 8.63 2.33 -0.14
CA ALA A 47 7.69 2.42 -1.25
C ALA A 47 6.26 2.59 -0.75
N SER A 48 5.91 1.90 0.33
CA SER A 48 4.57 2.02 0.92
C SER A 48 4.33 3.42 1.47
N TYR A 49 5.35 4.01 2.09
CA TYR A 49 5.26 5.39 2.56
C TYR A 49 5.06 6.35 1.38
N ALA A 50 5.85 6.17 0.31
CA ALA A 50 5.73 7.00 -0.88
C ALA A 50 4.34 6.86 -1.52
N LEU A 51 3.81 5.64 -1.57
CA LEU A 51 2.47 5.40 -2.07
C LEU A 51 1.43 6.15 -1.23
N GLY A 52 1.58 6.12 0.09
CA GLY A 52 0.69 6.83 1.00
C GLY A 52 0.69 8.33 0.74
N LEU A 53 1.86 8.91 0.50
CA LEU A 53 1.97 10.33 0.16
C LEU A 53 1.24 10.64 -1.14
N ALA A 54 1.36 9.75 -2.13
CA ALA A 54 0.71 9.95 -3.42
C ALA A 54 -0.81 9.86 -3.32
N LEU A 55 -1.32 9.08 -2.37
CA LEU A 55 -2.74 8.84 -2.23
C LEU A 55 -3.44 9.78 -1.24
N GLY A 56 -2.68 10.69 -0.64
CA GLY A 56 -3.27 11.66 0.30
C GLY A 56 -4.34 12.48 -0.39
N GLY A 57 -5.53 12.50 0.17
CA GLY A 57 -6.66 13.22 -0.39
C GLY A 57 -7.53 12.43 -1.35
N ALA A 58 -7.13 11.22 -1.72
CA ALA A 58 -7.95 10.39 -2.60
C ALA A 58 -9.09 9.74 -1.81
N ASP A 59 -10.20 9.50 -2.49
CA ASP A 59 -11.32 8.77 -1.89
C ASP A 59 -10.92 7.32 -1.61
N PRO A 60 -11.49 6.69 -0.55
CA PRO A 60 -11.16 5.32 -0.22
C PRO A 60 -11.30 4.33 -1.39
N GLY A 61 -12.36 4.46 -2.19
CA GLY A 61 -12.56 3.58 -3.34
C GLY A 61 -11.51 3.77 -4.41
N GLN A 62 -11.05 4.99 -4.59
CA GLN A 62 -10.01 5.31 -5.57
C GLN A 62 -8.64 4.83 -5.13
N ARG A 63 -8.42 4.77 -3.82
CA ARG A 63 -7.13 4.32 -3.27
C ARG A 63 -6.81 2.89 -3.66
N VAL A 64 -7.77 2.00 -3.53
CA VAL A 64 -7.56 0.59 -3.87
C VAL A 64 -7.18 0.45 -5.35
N GLU A 65 -7.88 1.14 -6.23
CA GLU A 65 -7.58 1.12 -7.66
C GLU A 65 -6.19 1.67 -7.95
N ALA A 66 -5.84 2.77 -7.31
CA ALA A 66 -4.53 3.40 -7.50
C ALA A 66 -3.41 2.48 -7.01
N ILE A 67 -3.62 1.77 -5.90
CA ILE A 67 -2.64 0.81 -5.40
C ILE A 67 -2.45 -0.32 -6.41
N ARG A 68 -3.54 -0.83 -6.98
CA ARG A 68 -3.46 -1.91 -7.97
C ARG A 68 -2.72 -1.44 -9.23
N ARG A 69 -2.92 -0.20 -9.65
CA ARG A 69 -2.16 0.36 -10.77
C ARG A 69 -0.68 0.49 -10.45
N ALA A 70 -0.36 0.86 -9.20
CA ALA A 70 1.03 0.94 -8.76
C ALA A 70 1.71 -0.43 -8.79
N ILE A 71 0.99 -1.48 -8.40
CA ILE A 71 1.50 -2.84 -8.49
C ILE A 71 1.88 -3.18 -9.92
N ALA A 72 1.00 -2.90 -10.87
CA ALA A 72 1.27 -3.16 -12.28
C ALA A 72 2.49 -2.38 -12.77
N ALA A 73 2.62 -1.13 -12.33
CA ALA A 73 3.76 -0.30 -12.73
C ALA A 73 5.08 -0.84 -12.20
N VAL A 74 5.11 -1.33 -10.96
CA VAL A 74 6.32 -1.91 -10.38
C VAL A 74 6.69 -3.20 -11.10
N GLN A 75 5.70 -4.01 -11.45
CA GLN A 75 5.95 -5.23 -12.21
C GLN A 75 6.54 -4.92 -13.59
N ALA A 76 6.07 -3.85 -14.21
CA ALA A 76 6.61 -3.42 -15.50
C ALA A 76 8.06 -2.96 -15.39
N MET A 77 8.43 -2.34 -14.28
CA MET A 77 9.82 -1.93 -14.03
C MET A 77 10.78 -3.11 -14.04
N ARG A 78 10.35 -4.24 -13.45
CA ARG A 78 11.16 -5.44 -13.45
C ARG A 78 11.46 -5.90 -14.88
N THR A 79 10.46 -5.85 -15.72
CA THR A 79 10.60 -6.25 -17.12
C THR A 79 11.57 -5.34 -17.85
N GLU A 80 11.52 -4.05 -17.57
CA GLU A 80 12.38 -3.06 -18.23
C GLU A 80 13.84 -3.17 -17.83
N THR A 81 14.11 -3.66 -16.61
CA THR A 81 15.48 -3.75 -16.11
C THR A 81 16.20 -5.01 -16.50
N THR A 82 15.51 -5.94 -17.12
CA THR A 82 16.13 -7.14 -17.64
C THR A 82 16.44 -6.98 -19.12
#